data_0b14bd9915936281192638d666401f5e
#
_entry.id   0b14bd9915936281192638d666401f5e
#
_cell.length_a   1.000
_cell.length_b   1.000
_cell.length_c   1.000
_cell.angle_alpha   90.00
_cell.angle_beta   90.00
_cell.angle_gamma   90.00
#
_symmetry.space_group_name_H-M   'P 1'
#
loop_
_entity.id
_entity.type
_entity.pdbx_description
1 polymer ?
#
loop_
_entity_poly.entity_id
_entity_poly.type
_entity_poly.pdbx_seq_one_letter_code
_entity_poly.pdbx_strand_id
1 'polypeptide(L)' 'MSFSLGNRELSVVEVVDRYYDPDEDIFKVKADDGGVYLLGHDRQDDTWRLKGYYRP' A
#
# COMPACT_ATOMS: atom_id res chain seq x y z
N MET A 1 -7.69 6.14 5.61
CA MET A 1 -7.52 5.20 4.50
C MET A 1 -7.13 3.84 5.06
N SER A 2 -7.67 2.78 4.51
CA SER A 2 -7.39 1.43 4.98
C SER A 2 -7.23 0.48 3.79
N PHE A 3 -6.68 -0.69 4.06
CA PHE A 3 -6.55 -1.74 3.05
C PHE A 3 -6.66 -3.10 3.74
N SER A 4 -6.95 -4.14 2.96
CA SER A 4 -7.15 -5.49 3.48
C SER A 4 -6.06 -6.42 2.99
N LEU A 5 -5.56 -7.25 3.90
CA LEU A 5 -4.62 -8.33 3.60
C LEU A 5 -5.23 -9.62 4.14
N GLY A 6 -5.76 -10.45 3.23
CA GLY A 6 -6.44 -11.66 3.66
C GLY A 6 -7.60 -11.34 4.58
N ASN A 7 -7.53 -11.82 5.83
CA ASN A 7 -8.56 -11.59 6.84
C ASN A 7 -8.34 -10.34 7.68
N ARG A 8 -7.27 -9.60 7.40
CA ARG A 8 -6.91 -8.44 8.22
C ARG A 8 -7.19 -7.16 7.48
N GLU A 9 -7.82 -6.22 8.18
CA GLU A 9 -7.99 -4.86 7.70
C GLU A 9 -7.03 -3.97 8.47
N LEU A 10 -6.22 -3.21 7.73
CA LEU A 10 -5.18 -2.35 8.28
C LEU A 10 -5.48 -0.90 7.93
N SER A 11 -5.31 -0.02 8.90
CA SER A 11 -5.46 1.41 8.67
C SER A 11 -4.12 2.02 8.31
N VAL A 12 -4.12 2.93 7.35
CA VAL A 12 -2.92 3.67 6.96
C VAL A 12 -2.73 4.82 7.94
N VAL A 13 -1.63 4.78 8.67
CA VAL A 13 -1.26 5.82 9.63
C VAL A 13 -0.54 6.97 8.93
N GLU A 14 0.31 6.63 7.97
CA GLU A 14 1.11 7.63 7.28
C GLU A 14 1.46 7.13 5.88
N VAL A 15 1.42 8.01 4.90
CA VAL A 15 1.98 7.74 3.57
C VAL A 15 3.42 8.21 3.60
N VAL A 16 4.35 7.26 3.60
CA VAL A 16 5.78 7.55 3.74
C VAL A 16 6.35 8.09 2.43
N ASP A 17 5.94 7.47 1.33
CA ASP A 17 6.45 7.88 0.02
C ASP A 17 5.46 7.44 -1.06
N ARG A 18 5.63 7.99 -2.25
CA ARG A 18 4.82 7.58 -3.39
C ARG A 18 5.65 7.71 -4.66
N TYR A 19 5.43 6.76 -5.57
CA TYR A 19 6.12 6.68 -6.85
C TYR A 19 5.10 6.54 -7.96
N TYR A 20 5.39 7.12 -9.11
CA TYR A 20 4.48 7.05 -10.25
C TYR A 20 5.16 6.30 -11.39
N ASP A 21 4.70 5.07 -11.64
CA ASP A 21 5.10 4.30 -12.81
C ASP A 21 4.13 4.57 -13.95
N PRO A 22 4.51 4.28 -15.20
CA PRO A 22 3.60 4.49 -16.34
C PRO A 22 2.27 3.76 -16.21
N ASP A 23 2.26 2.57 -15.60
CA ASP A 23 1.07 1.73 -15.53
C ASP A 23 0.39 1.77 -14.17
N GLU A 24 1.07 2.20 -13.13
CA GLU A 24 0.50 2.17 -11.78
C GLU A 24 1.12 3.23 -10.88
N ASP A 25 0.38 3.56 -9.81
CA ASP A 25 0.87 4.41 -8.73
C ASP A 25 1.29 3.51 -7.58
N ILE A 26 2.48 3.76 -7.03
CA ILE A 26 3.00 2.96 -5.93
C ILE A 26 3.07 3.83 -4.68
N PHE A 27 2.51 3.31 -3.58
CA PHE A 27 2.46 4.01 -2.31
C PHE A 27 3.20 3.21 -1.25
N LYS A 28 4.14 3.85 -0.58
CA LYS A 28 4.79 3.28 0.59
C LYS A 28 4.08 3.84 1.81
N VAL A 29 3.39 2.97 2.54
CA VAL A 29 2.52 3.40 3.62
C VAL A 29 2.89 2.70 4.92
N LYS A 30 2.72 3.40 6.03
CA LYS A 30 2.86 2.82 7.36
C LYS A 30 1.47 2.48 7.87
N ALA A 31 1.30 1.25 8.31
CA ALA A 31 0.02 0.76 8.81
C ALA A 31 -0.02 0.78 10.33
N ASP A 32 -1.20 0.59 10.88
CA ASP A 32 -1.43 0.65 12.33
C ASP A 32 -0.83 -0.52 13.09
N ASP A 33 -0.38 -1.57 12.40
CA ASP A 33 0.35 -2.69 13.00
C ASP A 33 1.86 -2.42 13.14
N GLY A 34 2.30 -1.24 12.74
CA GLY A 34 3.72 -0.85 12.78
C GLY A 34 4.51 -1.27 11.55
N GLY A 35 3.91 -2.01 10.62
CA GLY A 35 4.57 -2.42 9.39
C GLY A 35 4.51 -1.35 8.31
N VAL A 36 5.45 -1.41 7.39
CA VAL A 36 5.49 -0.55 6.21
C VAL A 36 5.18 -1.41 4.99
N TYR A 37 4.21 -1.00 4.22
CA TYR A 37 3.70 -1.75 3.07
C TYR A 37 3.90 -0.96 1.79
N LEU A 38 4.27 -1.66 0.74
CA LEU A 38 4.37 -1.10 -0.60
C LEU A 38 3.16 -1.56 -1.39
N LEU A 39 2.29 -0.62 -1.73
CA LEU A 39 1.03 -0.91 -2.41
C LEU A 39 1.07 -0.34 -3.83
N GLY A 40 0.65 -1.14 -4.80
CA GLY A 40 0.50 -0.69 -6.17
C GLY A 40 -0.96 -0.52 -6.53
N HIS A 41 -1.31 0.60 -7.12
CA HIS A 41 -2.64 0.87 -7.63
C HIS A 41 -2.60 0.92 -9.14
N ASP A 42 -3.28 -0.03 -9.79
CA ASP A 42 -3.43 -0.04 -11.24
C ASP A 42 -4.54 0.94 -11.62
N ARG A 43 -4.15 2.01 -12.33
CA ARG A 43 -5.10 3.06 -12.70
C ARG A 43 -6.11 2.61 -13.75
N GLN A 44 -5.71 1.64 -14.56
CA GLN A 44 -6.56 1.16 -15.64
C GLN A 44 -7.68 0.27 -15.14
N ASP A 45 -7.34 -0.67 -14.24
CA ASP A 45 -8.31 -1.62 -13.69
C ASP A 45 -8.86 -1.20 -12.33
N ASP A 46 -8.32 -0.14 -11.75
CA ASP A 46 -8.68 0.35 -10.41
C ASP A 46 -8.53 -0.77 -9.37
N THR A 47 -7.42 -1.49 -9.43
CA THR A 47 -7.11 -2.58 -8.52
C THR A 47 -5.87 -2.28 -7.72
N TRP A 48 -5.82 -2.85 -6.51
CA TRP A 48 -4.69 -2.69 -5.60
C TRP A 48 -3.99 -4.01 -5.41
N ARG A 49 -2.66 -3.98 -5.29
CA ARG A 49 -1.88 -5.17 -4.98
C ARG A 49 -0.76 -4.84 -4.02
N LEU A 50 -0.40 -5.80 -3.19
CA LEU A 50 0.74 -5.68 -2.30
C LEU A 50 2.01 -5.97 -3.08
N LYS A 51 2.92 -4.97 -3.13
CA LYS A 51 4.18 -5.09 -3.86
C LYS A 51 5.34 -5.44 -2.94
N GLY A 52 5.26 -5.08 -1.67
CA GLY A 52 6.32 -5.36 -0.72
C GLY A 52 5.89 -5.07 0.70
N TYR A 53 6.68 -5.59 1.63
CA TYR A 53 6.40 -5.44 3.05
C TYR A 53 7.73 -5.29 3.80
N TYR A 54 7.79 -4.29 4.65
CA TYR A 54 8.95 -4.05 5.50
C TYR A 54 8.52 -3.99 6.95
N ARG A 55 9.19 -4.76 7.77
CA ARG A 55 8.96 -4.72 9.21
C ARG A 55 10.14 -4.01 9.85
N PRO A 56 9.88 -2.91 10.59
CA PRO A 56 10.96 -2.19 11.27
C PRO A 56 11.58 -3.00 12.41
#